data_afd0f8f756b59cd2f4ab8a3a2b66afd6
#
_entry.id   afd0f8f756b59cd2f4ab8a3a2b66afd6
#
_cell.length_a   1.000
_cell.length_b   1.000
_cell.length_c   1.000
_cell.angle_alpha   90.00
_cell.angle_beta   90.00
_cell.angle_gamma   90.00
#
_symmetry.space_group_name_H-M   'P 1'
#
loop_
_entity.id
_entity.type
_entity.pdbx_description
1 polymer ?
#
loop_
_entity_poly.entity_id
_entity_poly.type
_entity_poly.pdbx_seq_one_letter_code
_entity_poly.pdbx_strand_id
1 'polypeptide(L)'
;MEQYESSLAAAYIRGAAKRLSLSLPEDLLTKPLENLTDAELAVLLETGRDAELKLYHFKKKELLPRVKAVLGILKGIQPESLLDVGSERGVFLFPFLLEFPWVEVTSVDLLPHRVEMLQCISAGGIDRLTAIEQNICTWDREDGAFDTVTLLEVLEHIPNVQEAVNTAVRLARRYVVVSVPSQPDDNPEHIHLLTKNILTGLFQNAGCRKLHFSGVNGHLILLANVSE
;
A
#
# COMPACT_ATOMS: atom_id res chain seq x y z
N MET A 1 18.41 20.53 2.81
CA MET A 1 18.67 19.08 2.76
C MET A 1 17.36 18.38 2.45
N GLU A 2 17.36 17.44 1.51
CA GLU A 2 16.18 16.60 1.25
C GLU A 2 15.90 15.73 2.48
N GLN A 3 14.67 15.77 2.95
CA GLN A 3 14.23 14.92 4.07
C GLN A 3 13.62 13.62 3.54
N TYR A 4 14.02 12.50 4.13
CA TYR A 4 13.51 11.17 3.80
C TYR A 4 12.73 10.59 4.96
N GLU A 5 11.83 9.64 4.67
CA GLU A 5 11.26 8.72 5.63
C GLU A 5 12.37 7.72 6.03
N SER A 6 13.11 8.06 7.07
CA SER A 6 14.42 7.47 7.38
C SER A 6 14.41 5.97 7.50
N SER A 7 13.44 5.41 8.23
CA SER A 7 13.33 3.95 8.44
C SER A 7 13.03 3.19 7.14
N LEU A 8 12.12 3.71 6.31
CA LEU A 8 11.75 3.08 5.04
C LEU A 8 12.86 3.17 4.01
N ALA A 9 13.53 4.33 3.92
CA ALA A 9 14.68 4.51 3.03
C ALA A 9 15.83 3.58 3.42
N ALA A 10 16.17 3.52 4.73
CA ALA A 10 17.20 2.63 5.25
C ALA A 10 16.86 1.16 4.99
N ALA A 11 15.61 0.74 5.26
CA ALA A 11 15.16 -0.61 4.99
C ALA A 11 15.29 -0.96 3.50
N TYR A 12 14.83 -0.08 2.62
CA TYR A 12 14.95 -0.30 1.17
C TYR A 12 16.41 -0.47 0.74
N ILE A 13 17.32 0.41 1.19
CA ILE A 13 18.74 0.34 0.83
C ILE A 13 19.38 -0.94 1.36
N ARG A 14 19.09 -1.34 2.60
CA ARG A 14 19.58 -2.60 3.19
C ARG A 14 19.14 -3.84 2.39
N GLY A 15 17.86 -3.90 2.06
CA GLY A 15 17.35 -5.02 1.25
C GLY A 15 17.91 -5.03 -0.17
N ALA A 16 18.03 -3.86 -0.79
CA ALA A 16 18.66 -3.73 -2.10
C ALA A 16 20.16 -4.11 -2.03
N ALA A 17 20.87 -3.71 -0.96
CA ALA A 17 22.27 -4.09 -0.76
C ALA A 17 22.45 -5.61 -0.67
N LYS A 18 21.61 -6.30 0.11
CA LYS A 18 21.59 -7.77 0.17
C LYS A 18 21.38 -8.39 -1.22
N ARG A 19 20.43 -7.86 -1.97
CA ARG A 19 20.07 -8.39 -3.29
C ARG A 19 21.13 -8.14 -4.37
N LEU A 20 21.72 -6.93 -4.37
CA LEU A 20 22.68 -6.49 -5.36
C LEU A 20 24.15 -6.75 -4.92
N SER A 21 24.34 -7.37 -3.76
CA SER A 21 25.67 -7.60 -3.15
C SER A 21 26.49 -6.31 -2.97
N LEU A 22 25.80 -5.20 -2.59
CA LEU A 22 26.49 -3.95 -2.30
C LEU A 22 27.25 -4.06 -0.98
N SER A 23 28.43 -3.47 -0.93
CA SER A 23 29.24 -3.43 0.29
C SER A 23 28.65 -2.43 1.28
N LEU A 24 28.18 -2.92 2.42
CA LEU A 24 27.76 -2.13 3.58
C LEU A 24 28.43 -2.70 4.83
N PRO A 25 28.78 -1.86 5.82
CA PRO A 25 29.18 -2.32 7.14
C PRO A 25 28.12 -3.24 7.76
N GLU A 26 28.54 -4.32 8.41
CA GLU A 26 27.64 -5.35 8.98
C GLU A 26 26.71 -4.75 10.05
N ASP A 27 27.20 -3.83 10.85
CA ASP A 27 26.43 -3.10 11.86
C ASP A 27 25.29 -2.29 11.21
N LEU A 28 25.52 -1.69 10.05
CA LEU A 28 24.47 -0.99 9.31
C LEU A 28 23.43 -1.94 8.68
N LEU A 29 23.76 -3.19 8.47
CA LEU A 29 22.82 -4.20 7.95
C LEU A 29 21.89 -4.77 9.03
N THR A 30 22.33 -4.78 10.29
CA THR A 30 21.66 -5.52 11.38
C THR A 30 21.09 -4.64 12.49
N LYS A 31 21.60 -3.40 12.65
CA LYS A 31 21.14 -2.46 13.68
C LYS A 31 19.64 -2.17 13.53
N PRO A 32 18.82 -2.15 14.60
CA PRO A 32 17.42 -1.76 14.52
C PRO A 32 17.25 -0.41 13.83
N LEU A 33 16.23 -0.29 12.95
CA LEU A 33 16.03 0.92 12.10
C LEU A 33 15.81 2.17 12.95
N GLU A 34 15.14 2.05 14.07
CA GLU A 34 14.87 3.13 15.05
C GLU A 34 16.11 3.62 15.78
N ASN A 35 17.18 2.84 15.77
CA ASN A 35 18.44 3.16 16.44
C ASN A 35 19.51 3.73 15.50
N LEU A 36 19.19 3.91 14.22
CA LEU A 36 20.08 4.53 13.24
C LEU A 36 20.30 6.00 13.57
N THR A 37 21.55 6.41 13.66
CA THR A 37 21.94 7.81 13.78
C THR A 37 21.85 8.52 12.43
N ASP A 38 21.78 9.85 12.43
CA ASP A 38 21.77 10.65 11.19
C ASP A 38 23.04 10.40 10.33
N ALA A 39 24.19 10.15 10.96
CA ALA A 39 25.42 9.84 10.25
C ALA A 39 25.35 8.48 9.56
N GLU A 40 24.82 7.46 10.22
CA GLU A 40 24.62 6.12 9.66
C GLU A 40 23.58 6.14 8.52
N LEU A 41 22.50 6.91 8.70
CA LEU A 41 21.52 7.12 7.64
C LEU A 41 22.13 7.82 6.42
N ALA A 42 23.01 8.81 6.64
CA ALA A 42 23.71 9.49 5.55
C ALA A 42 24.57 8.51 4.73
N VAL A 43 25.30 7.59 5.41
CA VAL A 43 26.08 6.54 4.73
C VAL A 43 25.17 5.64 3.89
N LEU A 44 24.03 5.18 4.45
CA LEU A 44 23.07 4.36 3.72
C LEU A 44 22.54 5.11 2.48
N LEU A 45 22.12 6.37 2.63
CA LEU A 45 21.61 7.18 1.53
C LEU A 45 22.67 7.43 0.44
N GLU A 46 23.93 7.61 0.80
CA GLU A 46 25.04 7.73 -0.14
C GLU A 46 25.24 6.43 -0.92
N THR A 47 25.32 5.29 -0.23
CA THR A 47 25.39 3.97 -0.87
C THR A 47 24.22 3.74 -1.83
N GLY A 48 23.00 4.13 -1.41
CA GLY A 48 21.82 4.01 -2.27
C GLY A 48 21.88 4.90 -3.51
N ARG A 49 22.46 6.11 -3.41
CA ARG A 49 22.68 7.01 -4.55
C ARG A 49 23.72 6.46 -5.50
N ASP A 50 24.84 5.98 -4.97
CA ASP A 50 25.93 5.41 -5.77
C ASP A 50 25.49 4.16 -6.54
N ALA A 51 24.56 3.41 -5.96
CA ALA A 51 23.91 2.25 -6.60
C ALA A 51 22.70 2.63 -7.49
N GLU A 52 22.46 3.92 -7.74
CA GLU A 52 21.35 4.45 -8.55
C GLU A 52 19.95 3.98 -8.10
N LEU A 53 19.79 3.69 -6.80
CA LEU A 53 18.50 3.29 -6.25
C LEU A 53 17.49 4.45 -6.31
N LYS A 54 16.21 4.12 -6.57
CA LYS A 54 15.11 5.09 -6.71
C LYS A 54 14.67 5.69 -5.37
N LEU A 55 15.56 6.41 -4.68
CA LEU A 55 15.32 6.97 -3.34
C LEU A 55 14.24 8.06 -3.29
N TYR A 56 13.86 8.64 -4.43
CA TYR A 56 12.84 9.70 -4.49
C TYR A 56 11.45 9.26 -4.00
N HIS A 57 11.18 7.96 -3.96
CA HIS A 57 9.94 7.40 -3.40
C HIS A 57 9.82 7.66 -1.89
N PHE A 58 10.95 7.73 -1.19
CA PHE A 58 11.03 7.89 0.26
C PHE A 58 11.24 9.33 0.73
N LYS A 59 11.21 10.31 -0.18
CA LYS A 59 11.26 11.73 0.22
C LYS A 59 10.01 12.09 1.01
N LYS A 60 10.20 12.77 2.14
CA LYS A 60 9.09 13.33 2.92
C LYS A 60 8.27 14.28 2.06
N LYS A 61 6.97 14.03 2.00
CA LYS A 61 6.00 14.83 1.27
C LYS A 61 4.79 15.07 2.14
N GLU A 62 4.06 16.13 1.85
CA GLU A 62 2.75 16.29 2.46
C GLU A 62 1.81 15.17 2.00
N LEU A 63 1.09 14.59 2.97
CA LEU A 63 0.11 13.53 2.67
C LEU A 63 -1.01 14.09 1.81
N LEU A 64 -1.33 13.37 0.76
CA LEU A 64 -2.48 13.70 -0.09
C LEU A 64 -3.77 13.64 0.74
N PRO A 65 -4.75 14.53 0.49
CA PRO A 65 -6.00 14.57 1.24
C PRO A 65 -6.73 13.23 1.31
N ARG A 66 -6.75 12.47 0.19
CA ARG A 66 -7.35 11.13 0.18
C ARG A 66 -6.61 10.13 1.08
N VAL A 67 -5.28 10.21 1.14
CA VAL A 67 -4.48 9.36 2.05
C VAL A 67 -4.78 9.70 3.50
N LYS A 68 -4.83 11.00 3.85
CA LYS A 68 -5.21 11.45 5.20
C LYS A 68 -6.61 10.92 5.59
N ALA A 69 -7.57 10.99 4.66
CA ALA A 69 -8.94 10.52 4.91
C ALA A 69 -8.98 8.99 5.14
N VAL A 70 -8.29 8.20 4.30
CA VAL A 70 -8.21 6.74 4.45
C VAL A 70 -7.52 6.35 5.75
N LEU A 71 -6.38 6.98 6.10
CA LEU A 71 -5.71 6.73 7.38
C LEU A 71 -6.64 7.07 8.56
N GLY A 72 -7.45 8.14 8.46
CA GLY A 72 -8.47 8.47 9.44
C GLY A 72 -9.53 7.38 9.62
N ILE A 73 -10.01 6.80 8.53
CA ILE A 73 -10.94 5.64 8.57
C ILE A 73 -10.26 4.45 9.25
N LEU A 74 -9.02 4.12 8.85
CA LEU A 74 -8.28 2.98 9.41
C LEU A 74 -7.98 3.16 10.91
N LYS A 75 -7.73 4.38 11.37
CA LYS A 75 -7.66 4.69 12.81
C LYS A 75 -8.98 4.39 13.55
N GLY A 76 -10.10 4.66 12.90
CA GLY A 76 -11.42 4.37 13.48
C GLY A 76 -11.73 2.88 13.58
N ILE A 77 -11.33 2.09 12.59
CA ILE A 77 -11.64 0.64 12.53
C ILE A 77 -10.55 -0.25 13.14
N GLN A 78 -9.34 0.29 13.37
CA GLN A 78 -8.20 -0.43 13.98
C GLN A 78 -7.96 -1.80 13.33
N PRO A 79 -7.38 -1.86 12.12
CA PRO A 79 -7.13 -3.12 11.42
C PRO A 79 -6.12 -3.99 12.18
N GLU A 80 -6.39 -5.30 12.23
CA GLU A 80 -5.45 -6.30 12.80
C GLU A 80 -4.43 -6.77 11.75
N SER A 81 -4.86 -6.87 10.49
CA SER A 81 -4.02 -7.13 9.33
C SER A 81 -4.57 -6.40 8.11
N LEU A 82 -3.70 -6.06 7.18
CA LEU A 82 -4.05 -5.33 5.96
C LEU A 82 -3.59 -6.08 4.71
N LEU A 83 -4.48 -6.22 3.73
CA LEU A 83 -4.12 -6.43 2.35
C LEU A 83 -4.19 -5.10 1.60
N ASP A 84 -3.09 -4.62 1.05
CA ASP A 84 -3.05 -3.43 0.19
C ASP A 84 -2.86 -3.86 -1.27
N VAL A 85 -3.87 -3.59 -2.11
CA VAL A 85 -3.87 -3.97 -3.52
C VAL A 85 -3.42 -2.79 -4.36
N GLY A 86 -2.40 -2.98 -5.19
CA GLY A 86 -1.89 -1.95 -6.09
C GLY A 86 -1.18 -0.82 -5.36
N SER A 87 -0.23 -1.13 -4.48
CA SER A 87 0.50 -0.13 -3.66
C SER A 87 1.30 0.89 -4.47
N GLU A 88 1.50 0.65 -5.75
CA GLU A 88 2.23 1.49 -6.71
C GLU A 88 3.60 1.96 -6.16
N ARG A 89 3.73 3.26 -5.85
CA ARG A 89 4.95 3.91 -5.33
C ARG A 89 4.90 4.08 -3.81
N GLY A 90 3.98 3.40 -3.13
CA GLY A 90 3.83 3.48 -1.69
C GLY A 90 3.15 4.75 -1.17
N VAL A 91 2.42 5.48 -2.01
CA VAL A 91 1.78 6.77 -1.65
C VAL A 91 0.87 6.65 -0.42
N PHE A 92 0.14 5.54 -0.31
CA PHE A 92 -0.63 5.18 0.87
C PHE A 92 0.13 4.23 1.79
N LEU A 93 0.74 3.20 1.23
CA LEU A 93 1.37 2.13 2.01
C LEU A 93 2.46 2.62 2.95
N PHE A 94 3.33 3.54 2.51
CA PHE A 94 4.43 4.04 3.35
C PHE A 94 3.92 4.82 4.57
N PRO A 95 3.02 5.82 4.43
CA PRO A 95 2.39 6.44 5.59
C PRO A 95 1.67 5.44 6.51
N PHE A 96 0.98 4.43 5.94
CA PHE A 96 0.34 3.38 6.73
C PHE A 96 1.35 2.58 7.56
N LEU A 97 2.43 2.12 6.94
CA LEU A 97 3.49 1.39 7.63
C LEU A 97 4.11 2.19 8.79
N LEU A 98 4.23 3.51 8.66
CA LEU A 98 4.76 4.37 9.72
C LEU A 98 3.74 4.61 10.83
N GLU A 99 2.46 4.73 10.49
CA GLU A 99 1.40 5.08 11.44
C GLU A 99 0.84 3.87 12.19
N PHE A 100 0.90 2.68 11.60
CA PHE A 100 0.42 1.41 12.15
C PHE A 100 1.57 0.38 12.26
N PRO A 101 2.60 0.65 13.08
CA PRO A 101 3.81 -0.19 13.13
C PRO A 101 3.56 -1.61 13.67
N TRP A 102 2.39 -1.89 14.20
CA TRP A 102 1.99 -3.19 14.77
C TRP A 102 1.13 -4.03 13.82
N VAL A 103 0.72 -3.51 12.65
CA VAL A 103 -0.17 -4.21 11.73
C VAL A 103 0.65 -5.02 10.73
N GLU A 104 0.31 -6.31 10.58
CA GLU A 104 0.83 -7.15 9.51
C GLU A 104 0.23 -6.72 8.17
N VAL A 105 1.08 -6.51 7.17
CA VAL A 105 0.69 -6.00 5.85
C VAL A 105 1.12 -6.97 4.76
N THR A 106 0.17 -7.35 3.93
CA THR A 106 0.45 -7.96 2.63
C THR A 106 0.13 -6.94 1.54
N SER A 107 1.09 -6.69 0.66
CA SER A 107 0.89 -5.86 -0.54
C SER A 107 0.93 -6.73 -1.78
N VAL A 108 -0.03 -6.54 -2.68
CA VAL A 108 -0.04 -7.22 -3.98
C VAL A 108 -0.04 -6.21 -5.14
N ASP A 109 0.76 -6.48 -6.14
CA ASP A 109 0.81 -5.70 -7.38
C ASP A 109 1.07 -6.64 -8.56
N LEU A 110 0.63 -6.25 -9.77
CA LEU A 110 0.89 -6.98 -11.01
C LEU A 110 2.30 -6.73 -11.56
N LEU A 111 2.94 -5.64 -11.16
CA LEU A 111 4.21 -5.20 -11.72
C LEU A 111 5.39 -5.68 -10.86
N PRO A 112 6.23 -6.61 -11.39
CA PRO A 112 7.32 -7.21 -10.63
C PRO A 112 8.26 -6.20 -9.97
N HIS A 113 8.57 -5.09 -10.65
CA HIS A 113 9.49 -4.08 -10.12
C HIS A 113 8.92 -3.31 -8.89
N ARG A 114 7.58 -3.21 -8.76
CA ARG A 114 6.92 -2.63 -7.58
C ARG A 114 6.99 -3.59 -6.40
N VAL A 115 6.68 -4.86 -6.67
CA VAL A 115 6.80 -5.94 -5.67
C VAL A 115 8.23 -6.06 -5.16
N GLU A 116 9.20 -6.03 -6.07
CA GLU A 116 10.62 -6.08 -5.75
C GLU A 116 11.08 -4.97 -4.80
N MET A 117 10.62 -3.73 -5.02
CA MET A 117 10.92 -2.60 -4.14
C MET A 117 10.40 -2.88 -2.71
N LEU A 118 9.17 -3.37 -2.58
CA LEU A 118 8.58 -3.68 -1.28
C LEU A 118 9.24 -4.89 -0.61
N GLN A 119 9.66 -5.90 -1.39
CA GLN A 119 10.45 -7.02 -0.88
C GLN A 119 11.81 -6.57 -0.33
N CYS A 120 12.45 -5.60 -0.99
CA CYS A 120 13.66 -4.99 -0.43
C CYS A 120 13.38 -4.28 0.90
N ILE A 121 12.27 -3.54 1.02
CA ILE A 121 11.88 -2.88 2.28
C ILE A 121 11.68 -3.92 3.39
N SER A 122 10.96 -5.01 3.10
CA SER A 122 10.77 -6.13 4.02
C SER A 122 12.11 -6.73 4.45
N ALA A 123 12.92 -7.18 3.50
CA ALA A 123 14.22 -7.81 3.76
C ALA A 123 15.23 -6.89 4.47
N GLY A 124 15.00 -5.59 4.45
CA GLY A 124 15.85 -4.59 5.10
C GLY A 124 15.42 -4.19 6.51
N GLY A 125 14.35 -4.83 7.05
CA GLY A 125 13.97 -4.66 8.46
C GLY A 125 12.54 -4.18 8.71
N ILE A 126 11.65 -4.23 7.70
CA ILE A 126 10.20 -4.06 7.91
C ILE A 126 9.53 -5.43 7.78
N ASP A 127 9.83 -6.34 8.72
CA ASP A 127 9.50 -7.76 8.65
C ASP A 127 7.99 -8.05 8.55
N ARG A 128 7.16 -7.13 9.06
CA ARG A 128 5.69 -7.20 8.98
C ARG A 128 5.12 -6.88 7.59
N LEU A 129 5.95 -6.53 6.61
CA LEU A 129 5.55 -6.30 5.22
C LEU A 129 5.87 -7.53 4.38
N THR A 130 4.85 -8.09 3.75
CA THR A 130 4.98 -9.12 2.70
C THR A 130 4.55 -8.53 1.37
N ALA A 131 5.33 -8.71 0.31
CA ALA A 131 4.99 -8.24 -1.03
C ALA A 131 4.95 -9.40 -2.03
N ILE A 132 3.85 -9.52 -2.78
CA ILE A 132 3.56 -10.65 -3.67
C ILE A 132 3.15 -10.11 -5.04
N GLU A 133 3.74 -10.69 -6.10
CA GLU A 133 3.25 -10.49 -7.47
C GLU A 133 1.99 -11.33 -7.66
N GLN A 134 0.84 -10.67 -7.74
CA GLN A 134 -0.45 -11.36 -7.79
C GLN A 134 -1.53 -10.49 -8.45
N ASN A 135 -2.40 -11.16 -9.22
CA ASN A 135 -3.62 -10.56 -9.75
C ASN A 135 -4.77 -10.76 -8.76
N ILE A 136 -5.31 -9.65 -8.26
CA ILE A 136 -6.45 -9.70 -7.33
C ILE A 136 -7.66 -10.42 -7.91
N CYS A 137 -7.93 -10.31 -9.22
CA CYS A 137 -9.09 -10.91 -9.85
C CYS A 137 -9.07 -12.45 -9.83
N THR A 138 -7.87 -13.05 -9.78
CA THR A 138 -7.68 -14.51 -9.89
C THR A 138 -7.03 -15.12 -8.66
N TRP A 139 -6.89 -14.34 -7.57
CA TRP A 139 -6.16 -14.82 -6.40
C TRP A 139 -6.99 -15.82 -5.58
N ASP A 140 -6.57 -17.08 -5.65
CA ASP A 140 -7.13 -18.16 -4.86
C ASP A 140 -6.38 -18.27 -3.51
N ARG A 141 -6.95 -17.63 -2.51
CA ARG A 141 -6.51 -17.66 -1.11
C ARG A 141 -7.74 -17.84 -0.23
N GLU A 142 -7.56 -18.32 0.99
CA GLU A 142 -8.63 -18.56 1.96
C GLU A 142 -9.50 -17.32 2.22
N ASP A 143 -10.77 -17.52 2.43
CA ASP A 143 -11.74 -16.47 2.74
C ASP A 143 -11.42 -15.83 4.10
N GLY A 144 -11.56 -14.51 4.19
CA GLY A 144 -11.28 -13.75 5.41
C GLY A 144 -9.82 -13.77 5.85
N ALA A 145 -8.88 -14.02 4.93
CA ALA A 145 -7.44 -14.07 5.20
C ALA A 145 -6.88 -12.77 5.79
N PHE A 146 -7.52 -11.64 5.54
CA PHE A 146 -7.12 -10.32 6.01
C PHE A 146 -8.25 -9.64 6.76
N ASP A 147 -7.91 -8.92 7.80
CA ASP A 147 -8.90 -8.17 8.54
C ASP A 147 -9.53 -7.04 7.70
N THR A 148 -8.70 -6.32 6.99
CA THR A 148 -9.09 -5.21 6.10
C THR A 148 -8.37 -5.32 4.76
N VAL A 149 -9.07 -4.99 3.67
CA VAL A 149 -8.52 -4.90 2.32
C VAL A 149 -8.64 -3.46 1.82
N THR A 150 -7.58 -2.93 1.22
CA THR A 150 -7.58 -1.60 0.56
C THR A 150 -7.38 -1.73 -0.93
N LEU A 151 -8.19 -0.98 -1.72
CA LEU A 151 -8.03 -0.80 -3.17
C LEU A 151 -8.11 0.72 -3.44
N LEU A 152 -6.96 1.37 -3.42
CA LEU A 152 -6.89 2.83 -3.48
C LEU A 152 -6.35 3.28 -4.83
N GLU A 153 -7.20 3.88 -5.66
CA GLU A 153 -6.89 4.27 -7.04
C GLU A 153 -6.46 3.04 -7.88
N VAL A 154 -7.27 2.00 -7.83
CA VAL A 154 -6.98 0.70 -8.46
C VAL A 154 -8.13 0.22 -9.33
N LEU A 155 -9.37 0.29 -8.83
CA LEU A 155 -10.52 -0.31 -9.51
C LEU A 155 -10.81 0.33 -10.88
N GLU A 156 -10.50 1.61 -11.05
CA GLU A 156 -10.64 2.34 -12.32
C GLU A 156 -9.73 1.80 -13.45
N HIS A 157 -8.68 1.06 -13.09
CA HIS A 157 -7.74 0.45 -14.03
C HIS A 157 -8.07 -1.02 -14.38
N ILE A 158 -8.99 -1.66 -13.63
CA ILE A 158 -9.26 -3.10 -13.75
C ILE A 158 -10.40 -3.34 -14.74
N PRO A 159 -10.19 -4.06 -15.87
CA PRO A 159 -11.26 -4.33 -16.83
C PRO A 159 -12.45 -5.08 -16.22
N ASN A 160 -12.20 -6.08 -15.39
CA ASN A 160 -13.24 -6.86 -14.71
C ASN A 160 -13.37 -6.45 -13.24
N VAL A 161 -13.92 -5.26 -13.01
CA VAL A 161 -14.07 -4.66 -11.67
C VAL A 161 -14.87 -5.55 -10.72
N GLN A 162 -15.90 -6.24 -11.21
CA GLN A 162 -16.73 -7.09 -10.36
C GLN A 162 -15.93 -8.27 -9.77
N GLU A 163 -15.03 -8.89 -10.54
CA GLU A 163 -14.17 -9.96 -10.02
C GLU A 163 -13.20 -9.43 -8.96
N ALA A 164 -12.59 -8.27 -9.19
CA ALA A 164 -11.71 -7.66 -8.20
C ALA A 164 -12.45 -7.36 -6.89
N VAL A 165 -13.67 -6.81 -6.98
CA VAL A 165 -14.51 -6.54 -5.81
C VAL A 165 -14.92 -7.83 -5.11
N ASN A 166 -15.36 -8.85 -5.85
CA ASN A 166 -15.74 -10.15 -5.28
C ASN A 166 -14.57 -10.77 -4.49
N THR A 167 -13.37 -10.74 -5.09
CA THR A 167 -12.17 -11.29 -4.43
C THR A 167 -11.79 -10.44 -3.21
N ALA A 168 -11.80 -9.12 -3.31
CA ALA A 168 -11.48 -8.25 -2.18
C ALA A 168 -12.44 -8.45 -1.00
N VAL A 169 -13.75 -8.58 -1.28
CA VAL A 169 -14.78 -8.85 -0.26
C VAL A 169 -14.58 -10.24 0.34
N ARG A 170 -14.31 -11.25 -0.47
CA ARG A 170 -14.04 -12.62 -0.01
C ARG A 170 -12.79 -12.70 0.89
N LEU A 171 -11.74 -11.98 0.53
CA LEU A 171 -10.48 -11.97 1.30
C LEU A 171 -10.56 -11.13 2.58
N ALA A 172 -11.47 -10.17 2.66
CA ALA A 172 -11.66 -9.33 3.84
C ALA A 172 -12.51 -10.05 4.89
N ARG A 173 -12.08 -9.98 6.16
CA ARG A 173 -12.86 -10.47 7.31
C ARG A 173 -13.85 -9.43 7.81
N ARG A 174 -13.49 -8.15 7.84
CA ARG A 174 -14.33 -7.08 8.37
C ARG A 174 -14.60 -5.96 7.38
N TYR A 175 -13.59 -5.45 6.71
CA TYR A 175 -13.74 -4.23 5.93
C TYR A 175 -13.02 -4.27 4.59
N VAL A 176 -13.63 -3.61 3.61
CA VAL A 176 -12.94 -3.19 2.38
C VAL A 176 -12.99 -1.67 2.28
N VAL A 177 -11.84 -1.03 2.05
CA VAL A 177 -11.73 0.42 1.85
C VAL A 177 -11.31 0.68 0.41
N VAL A 178 -12.06 1.52 -0.27
CA VAL A 178 -11.80 1.88 -1.68
C VAL A 178 -11.66 3.39 -1.80
N SER A 179 -10.74 3.86 -2.65
CA SER A 179 -10.81 5.21 -3.21
C SER A 179 -10.72 5.15 -4.73
N VAL A 180 -11.48 6.02 -5.39
CA VAL A 180 -11.49 6.17 -6.85
C VAL A 180 -11.69 7.64 -7.21
N PRO A 181 -11.28 8.09 -8.41
CA PRO A 181 -11.65 9.40 -8.94
C PRO A 181 -13.17 9.58 -8.98
N SER A 182 -13.66 10.74 -8.51
CA SER A 182 -15.10 11.06 -8.51
C SER A 182 -15.58 11.77 -9.78
N GLN A 183 -14.65 12.15 -10.67
CA GLN A 183 -14.90 12.83 -11.93
C GLN A 183 -13.99 12.23 -13.02
N PRO A 184 -14.39 12.33 -14.30
CA PRO A 184 -13.51 11.98 -15.41
C PRO A 184 -12.23 12.81 -15.36
N ASP A 185 -11.12 12.22 -15.71
CA ASP A 185 -9.81 12.87 -15.87
C ASP A 185 -9.15 12.46 -17.20
N ASP A 186 -7.98 13.03 -17.48
CA ASP A 186 -7.26 12.82 -18.75
C ASP A 186 -6.30 11.60 -18.67
N ASN A 187 -6.36 10.78 -17.62
CA ASN A 187 -5.50 9.60 -17.51
C ASN A 187 -6.03 8.48 -18.42
N PRO A 188 -5.29 8.09 -19.49
CA PRO A 188 -5.75 7.06 -20.43
C PRO A 188 -5.82 5.66 -19.80
N GLU A 189 -5.24 5.46 -18.63
CA GLU A 189 -5.29 4.19 -17.88
C GLU A 189 -6.59 4.08 -17.05
N HIS A 190 -7.36 5.18 -16.88
CA HIS A 190 -8.65 5.17 -16.21
C HIS A 190 -9.73 4.73 -17.20
N ILE A 191 -10.00 3.45 -17.24
CA ILE A 191 -10.99 2.86 -18.17
C ILE A 191 -12.41 2.89 -17.63
N HIS A 192 -12.61 3.21 -16.34
CA HIS A 192 -13.91 3.31 -15.69
C HIS A 192 -14.04 4.58 -14.86
N LEU A 193 -15.20 5.24 -14.95
CA LEU A 193 -15.65 6.20 -13.95
C LEU A 193 -16.58 5.49 -12.95
N LEU A 194 -16.05 5.18 -11.77
CA LEU A 194 -16.75 4.42 -10.74
C LEU A 194 -17.55 5.35 -9.83
N THR A 195 -18.79 5.65 -10.23
CA THR A 195 -19.69 6.48 -9.43
C THR A 195 -20.16 5.74 -8.17
N LYS A 196 -20.75 6.49 -7.21
CA LYS A 196 -21.37 5.92 -6.00
C LYS A 196 -22.38 4.82 -6.34
N ASN A 197 -23.21 5.00 -7.36
CA ASN A 197 -24.22 4.00 -7.74
C ASN A 197 -23.57 2.73 -8.30
N ILE A 198 -22.53 2.86 -9.11
CA ILE A 198 -21.79 1.73 -9.67
C ILE A 198 -21.12 0.96 -8.54
N LEU A 199 -20.38 1.62 -7.65
CA LEU A 199 -19.73 0.98 -6.50
C LEU A 199 -20.76 0.31 -5.59
N THR A 200 -21.92 0.95 -5.35
CA THR A 200 -23.00 0.35 -4.58
C THR A 200 -23.44 -0.99 -5.19
N GLY A 201 -23.71 -1.03 -6.50
CA GLY A 201 -24.09 -2.25 -7.20
C GLY A 201 -23.03 -3.34 -7.12
N LEU A 202 -21.77 -2.99 -7.39
CA LEU A 202 -20.64 -3.93 -7.33
C LEU A 202 -20.49 -4.58 -5.95
N PHE A 203 -20.52 -3.80 -4.88
CA PHE A 203 -20.35 -4.29 -3.52
C PHE A 203 -21.60 -5.02 -3.01
N GLN A 204 -22.81 -4.61 -3.40
CA GLN A 204 -24.05 -5.36 -3.09
C GLN A 204 -24.06 -6.71 -3.79
N ASN A 205 -23.63 -6.80 -5.05
CA ASN A 205 -23.48 -8.08 -5.76
C ASN A 205 -22.46 -9.00 -5.09
N ALA A 206 -21.43 -8.43 -4.46
CA ALA A 206 -20.44 -9.17 -3.66
C ALA A 206 -20.93 -9.51 -2.24
N GLY A 207 -22.16 -9.15 -1.86
CA GLY A 207 -22.76 -9.50 -0.57
C GLY A 207 -22.68 -8.43 0.52
N CYS A 208 -22.03 -7.28 0.27
CA CYS A 208 -21.95 -6.21 1.27
C CYS A 208 -23.26 -5.42 1.38
N ARG A 209 -23.78 -5.27 2.59
CA ARG A 209 -25.03 -4.54 2.86
C ARG A 209 -24.82 -3.16 3.46
N LYS A 210 -23.71 -2.96 4.18
CA LYS A 210 -23.39 -1.70 4.88
C LYS A 210 -22.25 -0.99 4.15
N LEU A 211 -22.59 0.08 3.46
CA LEU A 211 -21.69 0.88 2.63
C LEU A 211 -21.68 2.33 3.11
N HIS A 212 -20.54 2.82 3.52
CA HIS A 212 -20.36 4.21 3.97
C HIS A 212 -19.50 4.97 2.97
N PHE A 213 -20.09 5.99 2.36
CA PHE A 213 -19.42 6.84 1.37
C PHE A 213 -19.01 8.17 1.96
N SER A 214 -17.82 8.61 1.60
CA SER A 214 -17.32 9.97 1.83
C SER A 214 -16.59 10.46 0.59
N GLY A 215 -16.24 11.74 0.55
CA GLY A 215 -15.52 12.32 -0.59
C GLY A 215 -14.48 13.32 -0.12
N VAL A 216 -13.37 13.41 -0.83
CA VAL A 216 -12.31 14.37 -0.56
C VAL A 216 -11.59 14.76 -1.86
N ASN A 217 -11.57 16.07 -2.15
CA ASN A 217 -10.76 16.65 -3.24
C ASN A 217 -10.79 15.85 -4.57
N GLY A 218 -12.00 15.62 -5.12
CA GLY A 218 -12.15 14.92 -6.38
C GLY A 218 -12.09 13.39 -6.32
N HIS A 219 -12.06 12.82 -5.12
CA HIS A 219 -12.07 11.37 -4.90
C HIS A 219 -13.29 10.94 -4.10
N LEU A 220 -13.86 9.80 -4.48
CA LEU A 220 -14.90 9.09 -3.74
C LEU A 220 -14.23 8.01 -2.89
N ILE A 221 -14.59 7.94 -1.62
CA ILE A 221 -14.08 6.94 -0.68
C ILE A 221 -15.26 6.09 -0.21
N LEU A 222 -15.10 4.78 -0.24
CA LEU A 222 -16.04 3.79 0.28
C LEU A 222 -15.39 2.99 1.40
N LEU A 223 -16.09 2.89 2.54
CA LEU A 223 -15.88 1.86 3.55
C LEU A 223 -17.03 0.86 3.46
N ALA A 224 -16.75 -0.36 3.02
CA ALA A 224 -17.68 -1.46 2.99
C ALA A 224 -17.45 -2.39 4.19
N ASN A 225 -18.52 -2.70 4.94
CA ASN A 225 -18.50 -3.71 5.99
C ASN A 225 -18.85 -5.06 5.37
N VAL A 226 -17.98 -6.05 5.54
CA VAL A 226 -18.13 -7.42 5.02
C VAL A 226 -18.78 -8.34 6.06
N SER A 227 -18.50 -8.10 7.34
CA SER A 227 -19.14 -8.87 8.42
C SER A 227 -20.61 -8.45 8.58
N GLU A 228 -21.50 -9.41 8.73
CA GLU A 228 -22.93 -9.19 8.97
C GLU A 228 -23.25 -8.36 10.23
#